data_54241272dcad22cc9031a0c358f496bd
#
_entry.id   54241272dcad22cc9031a0c358f496bd
#
_cell.length_a   1.000
_cell.length_b   1.000
_cell.length_c   1.000
_cell.angle_alpha   90.00
_cell.angle_beta   90.00
_cell.angle_gamma   90.00
#
_symmetry.space_group_name_H-M   'P 1'
#
loop_
_entity.id
_entity.type
_entity.pdbx_description
1 polymer ?
#
loop_
_entity_poly.entity_id
_entity_poly.type
_entity_poly.pdbx_seq_one_letter_code
_entity_poly.pdbx_strand_id
1 'polypeptide(L)'
;MVNLLIQVLTLISGLVVNFVIPGLYGLEAYGAFIKANVLVFLFQKLLDIVNEQLIATVEAEYILVTSLFMAVLIFVLFSAVNLIDHIGNPLLLGVMLLSSACLLSLFGLRLQRWIVAYLVLFLGVFFTLLFISYQQIVSLTIVDILILTNLIPCAFAVAVLFFKGAKLPVGKQLLQTCQGVLLLLPRMISITLVFNLFTNILPFILSKSLPVRDLGLFRVIVSIIQSATSLFPINVRAVFVAFVSGGQRQAQYRIITSIAIFYFALVGLSGYAAVWLFPQYSNYLVMLPCLPVLYWAVVTERYLVASGLHRKVIVANLVIAPLAITSMILFVKDLNQAQLFYAIGFSAYLLFLHISCRPDIRLPVVFWVALLSPLTIFLTHISLVWAVLYMCSLMIIAVGALQLRPADLRTLRF
;
A
#
# COMPACT_ATOMS: atom_id res chain seq x y z
N MET A 1 3.10 21.78 8.00
CA MET A 1 2.18 21.32 9.04
C MET A 1 0.94 20.63 8.46
N VAL A 2 0.18 21.21 7.55
CA VAL A 2 -1.05 20.60 6.98
C VAL A 2 -0.77 19.27 6.25
N ASN A 3 0.29 19.18 5.46
CA ASN A 3 0.66 17.93 4.77
C ASN A 3 0.96 16.77 5.75
N LEU A 4 1.64 17.07 6.86
CA LEU A 4 1.89 16.08 7.90
C LEU A 4 0.57 15.62 8.55
N LEU A 5 -0.35 16.55 8.81
CA LEU A 5 -1.67 16.22 9.35
C LEU A 5 -2.46 15.32 8.39
N ILE A 6 -2.43 15.61 7.08
CA ILE A 6 -3.07 14.76 6.06
C ILE A 6 -2.45 13.35 6.07
N GLN A 7 -1.13 13.23 6.14
CA GLN A 7 -0.45 11.92 6.22
C GLN A 7 -0.85 11.14 7.47
N VAL A 8 -0.87 11.79 8.62
CA VAL A 8 -1.28 11.18 9.89
C VAL A 8 -2.74 10.74 9.85
N LEU A 9 -3.65 11.59 9.35
CA LEU A 9 -5.07 11.24 9.24
C LEU A 9 -5.31 10.10 8.25
N THR A 10 -4.62 10.09 7.12
CA THR A 10 -4.69 8.99 6.14
C THR A 10 -4.20 7.67 6.74
N LEU A 11 -3.08 7.72 7.48
CA LEU A 11 -2.56 6.57 8.20
C LEU A 11 -3.55 6.06 9.24
N ILE A 12 -4.09 6.95 10.08
CA ILE A 12 -5.08 6.60 11.10
C ILE A 12 -6.30 5.97 10.43
N SER A 13 -6.82 6.55 9.35
CA SER A 13 -7.97 6.00 8.61
C SER A 13 -7.72 4.57 8.14
N GLY A 14 -6.53 4.29 7.57
CA GLY A 14 -6.16 2.95 7.13
C GLY A 14 -6.00 1.96 8.30
N LEU A 15 -5.31 2.37 9.37
CA LEU A 15 -5.10 1.54 10.55
C LEU A 15 -6.43 1.22 11.25
N VAL A 16 -7.25 2.25 11.49
CA VAL A 16 -8.49 2.11 12.24
C VAL A 16 -9.43 1.13 11.55
N VAL A 17 -9.64 1.24 10.25
CA VAL A 17 -10.50 0.30 9.51
C VAL A 17 -10.00 -1.14 9.62
N ASN A 18 -8.68 -1.35 9.49
CA ASN A 18 -8.10 -2.69 9.48
C ASN A 18 -7.88 -3.31 10.88
N PHE A 19 -7.95 -2.52 11.96
CA PHE A 19 -7.76 -3.02 13.33
C PHE A 19 -9.05 -3.01 14.15
N VAL A 20 -9.83 -1.94 14.04
CA VAL A 20 -11.02 -1.79 14.88
C VAL A 20 -12.12 -2.74 14.41
N ILE A 21 -12.29 -2.92 13.10
CA ILE A 21 -13.29 -3.86 12.58
C ILE A 21 -13.00 -5.29 13.06
N PRO A 22 -11.81 -5.88 12.84
CA PRO A 22 -11.54 -7.23 13.36
C PRO A 22 -11.54 -7.31 14.89
N GLY A 23 -11.23 -6.21 15.59
CA GLY A 23 -11.32 -6.15 17.05
C GLY A 23 -12.75 -6.21 17.58
N LEU A 24 -13.71 -5.64 16.89
CA LEU A 24 -15.13 -5.61 17.30
C LEU A 24 -15.93 -6.80 16.78
N TYR A 25 -15.74 -7.18 15.52
CA TYR A 25 -16.51 -8.25 14.87
C TYR A 25 -15.82 -9.62 14.93
N GLY A 26 -14.55 -9.66 15.33
CA GLY A 26 -13.72 -10.86 15.33
C GLY A 26 -13.05 -11.15 13.99
N LEU A 27 -11.94 -11.88 14.06
CA LEU A 27 -11.12 -12.21 12.86
C LEU A 27 -11.87 -13.10 11.86
N GLU A 28 -12.78 -13.95 12.32
CA GLU A 28 -13.54 -14.82 11.44
C GLU A 28 -14.57 -14.04 10.61
N ALA A 29 -15.35 -13.15 11.24
CA ALA A 29 -16.30 -12.30 10.52
C ALA A 29 -15.57 -11.34 9.55
N TYR A 30 -14.43 -10.78 9.99
CA TYR A 30 -13.60 -9.94 9.12
C TYR A 30 -13.00 -10.74 7.95
N GLY A 31 -12.51 -11.94 8.19
CA GLY A 31 -12.01 -12.82 7.13
C GLY A 31 -13.09 -13.22 6.11
N ALA A 32 -14.31 -13.52 6.60
CA ALA A 32 -15.46 -13.77 5.74
C ALA A 32 -15.82 -12.57 4.88
N PHE A 33 -15.81 -11.36 5.48
CA PHE A 33 -15.99 -10.10 4.76
C PHE A 33 -14.90 -9.89 3.69
N ILE A 34 -13.61 -10.11 4.02
CA ILE A 34 -12.51 -10.01 3.05
C ILE A 34 -12.71 -11.00 1.90
N LYS A 35 -13.01 -12.27 2.22
CA LYS A 35 -13.25 -13.31 1.21
C LYS A 35 -14.39 -12.95 0.27
N ALA A 36 -15.50 -12.47 0.81
CA ALA A 36 -16.68 -12.07 0.04
C ALA A 36 -16.47 -10.81 -0.82
N ASN A 37 -15.51 -9.94 -0.48
CA ASN A 37 -15.31 -8.66 -1.16
C ASN A 37 -13.89 -8.48 -1.73
N VAL A 38 -13.15 -9.55 -1.91
CA VAL A 38 -11.75 -9.48 -2.37
C VAL A 38 -11.61 -8.83 -3.75
N LEU A 39 -12.55 -9.06 -4.67
CA LEU A 39 -12.60 -8.41 -5.98
C LEU A 39 -12.86 -6.91 -5.85
N VAL A 40 -13.68 -6.48 -4.90
CA VAL A 40 -13.93 -5.05 -4.64
C VAL A 40 -12.61 -4.32 -4.36
N PHE A 41 -11.79 -4.86 -3.45
CA PHE A 41 -10.51 -4.26 -3.10
C PHE A 41 -9.50 -4.31 -4.24
N LEU A 42 -9.51 -5.37 -5.05
CA LEU A 42 -8.66 -5.48 -6.23
C LEU A 42 -8.99 -4.39 -7.26
N PHE A 43 -10.28 -4.25 -7.60
CA PHE A 43 -10.73 -3.27 -8.59
C PHE A 43 -10.62 -1.83 -8.10
N GLN A 44 -10.85 -1.58 -6.81
CA GLN A 44 -10.55 -0.28 -6.20
C GLN A 44 -9.08 0.08 -6.37
N LYS A 45 -8.18 -0.88 -6.15
CA LYS A 45 -6.73 -0.64 -6.27
C LYS A 45 -6.28 -0.34 -7.69
N LEU A 46 -6.96 -0.87 -8.70
CA LEU A 46 -6.73 -0.47 -10.09
C LEU A 46 -6.99 1.02 -10.29
N LEU A 47 -8.07 1.56 -9.70
CA LEU A 47 -8.33 3.00 -9.76
C LEU A 47 -7.25 3.81 -9.04
N ASP A 48 -6.76 3.36 -7.88
CA ASP A 48 -5.69 4.05 -7.17
C ASP A 48 -4.41 4.17 -8.03
N ILE A 49 -4.05 3.10 -8.77
CA ILE A 49 -2.91 3.11 -9.69
C ILE A 49 -3.12 4.13 -10.81
N VAL A 50 -4.31 4.17 -11.39
CA VAL A 50 -4.70 5.16 -12.40
C VAL A 50 -4.62 6.57 -11.83
N ASN A 51 -5.17 6.75 -10.64
CA ASN A 51 -5.25 8.02 -9.95
C ASN A 51 -3.87 8.64 -9.65
N GLU A 52 -2.87 7.84 -9.30
CA GLU A 52 -1.49 8.33 -9.13
C GLU A 52 -0.95 8.99 -10.40
N GLN A 53 -1.41 8.54 -11.57
CA GLN A 53 -0.97 9.10 -12.85
C GLN A 53 -1.79 10.31 -13.27
N LEU A 54 -3.08 10.28 -13.02
CA LEU A 54 -3.93 11.43 -13.36
C LEU A 54 -3.39 12.72 -12.74
N ILE A 55 -2.91 12.66 -11.49
CA ILE A 55 -2.29 13.83 -10.84
C ILE A 55 -1.03 14.31 -11.57
N ALA A 56 -0.29 13.42 -12.23
CA ALA A 56 0.97 13.75 -12.90
C ALA A 56 0.78 14.21 -14.35
N THR A 57 -0.31 13.79 -15.01
CA THR A 57 -0.49 13.93 -16.46
C THR A 57 -1.68 14.77 -16.87
N VAL A 58 -2.65 14.97 -15.96
CA VAL A 58 -3.90 15.68 -16.25
C VAL A 58 -3.93 17.03 -15.54
N GLU A 59 -4.46 18.04 -16.20
CA GLU A 59 -4.70 19.34 -15.58
C GLU A 59 -5.68 19.20 -14.40
N ALA A 60 -5.40 19.92 -13.32
CA ALA A 60 -6.11 19.79 -12.05
C ALA A 60 -7.65 19.91 -12.18
N GLU A 61 -8.12 20.75 -13.10
CA GLU A 61 -9.54 21.01 -13.33
C GLU A 61 -10.28 19.80 -13.94
N TYR A 62 -9.56 18.93 -14.66
CA TYR A 62 -10.14 17.77 -15.37
C TYR A 62 -9.94 16.44 -14.63
N ILE A 63 -9.21 16.44 -13.51
CA ILE A 63 -8.91 15.22 -12.75
C ILE A 63 -10.19 14.51 -12.31
N LEU A 64 -11.20 15.26 -11.81
CA LEU A 64 -12.46 14.67 -11.34
C LEU A 64 -13.15 13.86 -12.43
N VAL A 65 -13.36 14.46 -13.59
CA VAL A 65 -14.12 13.82 -14.66
C VAL A 65 -13.36 12.66 -15.26
N THR A 66 -12.03 12.81 -15.43
CA THR A 66 -11.20 11.72 -15.93
C THR A 66 -11.16 10.55 -14.95
N SER A 67 -11.04 10.83 -13.64
CA SER A 67 -11.08 9.79 -12.60
C SER A 67 -12.45 9.11 -12.51
N LEU A 68 -13.55 9.86 -12.63
CA LEU A 68 -14.89 9.29 -12.68
C LEU A 68 -15.10 8.42 -13.93
N PHE A 69 -14.62 8.84 -15.09
CA PHE A 69 -14.67 8.01 -16.29
C PHE A 69 -13.92 6.69 -16.11
N MET A 70 -12.72 6.75 -15.54
CA MET A 70 -11.95 5.54 -15.23
C MET A 70 -12.64 4.68 -14.17
N ALA A 71 -13.27 5.30 -13.18
CA ALA A 71 -14.07 4.59 -12.16
C ALA A 71 -15.24 3.83 -12.80
N VAL A 72 -15.97 4.46 -13.74
CA VAL A 72 -17.05 3.81 -14.49
C VAL A 72 -16.53 2.63 -15.31
N LEU A 73 -15.40 2.80 -16.02
CA LEU A 73 -14.79 1.72 -16.80
C LEU A 73 -14.41 0.53 -15.90
N ILE A 74 -13.78 0.81 -14.78
CA ILE A 74 -13.38 -0.20 -13.79
C ILE A 74 -14.62 -0.88 -13.20
N PHE A 75 -15.69 -0.13 -12.91
CA PHE A 75 -16.95 -0.67 -12.41
C PHE A 75 -17.62 -1.61 -13.43
N VAL A 76 -17.61 -1.26 -14.73
CA VAL A 76 -18.14 -2.11 -15.80
C VAL A 76 -17.34 -3.41 -15.90
N LEU A 77 -16.00 -3.32 -15.86
CA LEU A 77 -15.12 -4.50 -15.87
C LEU A 77 -15.37 -5.40 -14.65
N PHE A 78 -15.48 -4.79 -13.46
CA PHE A 78 -15.84 -5.53 -12.25
C PHE A 78 -17.18 -6.23 -12.39
N SER A 79 -18.20 -5.52 -12.87
CA SER A 79 -19.55 -6.07 -13.05
C SER A 79 -19.54 -7.27 -13.99
N ALA A 80 -18.77 -7.20 -15.08
CA ALA A 80 -18.62 -8.32 -16.01
C ALA A 80 -17.96 -9.56 -15.35
N VAL A 81 -16.91 -9.35 -14.54
CA VAL A 81 -16.25 -10.44 -13.79
C VAL A 81 -17.18 -10.97 -12.69
N ASN A 82 -17.85 -10.09 -11.96
CA ASN A 82 -18.73 -10.46 -10.86
C ASN A 82 -19.98 -11.23 -11.29
N LEU A 83 -20.42 -11.06 -12.55
CA LEU A 83 -21.49 -11.88 -13.13
C LEU A 83 -21.11 -13.36 -13.24
N ILE A 84 -19.81 -13.67 -13.33
CA ILE A 84 -19.30 -15.04 -13.44
C ILE A 84 -19.09 -15.65 -12.05
N ASP A 85 -18.42 -14.92 -11.15
CA ASP A 85 -17.96 -15.47 -9.88
C ASP A 85 -18.86 -15.09 -8.67
N HIS A 86 -19.74 -14.10 -8.80
CA HIS A 86 -20.58 -13.56 -7.73
C HIS A 86 -19.81 -13.20 -6.44
N ILE A 87 -18.54 -12.78 -6.58
CA ILE A 87 -17.63 -12.47 -5.47
C ILE A 87 -17.43 -10.95 -5.41
N GLY A 88 -18.24 -10.28 -4.62
CA GLY A 88 -18.08 -8.87 -4.33
C GLY A 88 -19.38 -8.07 -4.35
N ASN A 89 -19.43 -7.06 -3.51
CA ASN A 89 -20.57 -6.16 -3.41
C ASN A 89 -20.41 -4.98 -4.39
N PRO A 90 -21.23 -4.86 -5.45
CA PRO A 90 -21.08 -3.79 -6.44
C PRO A 90 -21.35 -2.41 -5.85
N LEU A 91 -22.27 -2.29 -4.89
CA LEU A 91 -22.55 -1.01 -4.24
C LEU A 91 -21.33 -0.52 -3.43
N LEU A 92 -20.68 -1.43 -2.68
CA LEU A 92 -19.46 -1.11 -1.95
C LEU A 92 -18.37 -0.63 -2.92
N LEU A 93 -18.14 -1.33 -4.03
CA LEU A 93 -17.16 -0.88 -5.03
C LEU A 93 -17.51 0.48 -5.61
N GLY A 94 -18.75 0.67 -6.04
CA GLY A 94 -19.19 1.94 -6.64
C GLY A 94 -18.94 3.13 -5.73
N VAL A 95 -19.29 3.01 -4.44
CA VAL A 95 -19.06 4.05 -3.43
C VAL A 95 -17.57 4.27 -3.17
N MET A 96 -16.76 3.21 -3.09
CA MET A 96 -15.31 3.33 -2.90
C MET A 96 -14.60 3.99 -4.10
N LEU A 97 -14.99 3.65 -5.33
CA LEU A 97 -14.47 4.28 -6.54
C LEU A 97 -14.82 5.77 -6.60
N LEU A 98 -16.07 6.12 -6.30
CA LEU A 98 -16.54 7.50 -6.25
C LEU A 98 -15.79 8.31 -5.18
N SER A 99 -15.63 7.75 -3.99
CA SER A 99 -14.88 8.33 -2.87
C SER A 99 -13.42 8.59 -3.24
N SER A 100 -12.77 7.62 -3.88
CA SER A 100 -11.38 7.75 -4.35
C SER A 100 -11.24 8.84 -5.41
N ALA A 101 -12.16 8.94 -6.38
CA ALA A 101 -12.16 9.96 -7.42
C ALA A 101 -12.34 11.37 -6.83
N CYS A 102 -13.24 11.53 -5.86
CA CYS A 102 -13.48 12.81 -5.18
C CYS A 102 -12.27 13.25 -4.35
N LEU A 103 -11.71 12.35 -3.57
CA LEU A 103 -10.53 12.63 -2.75
C LEU A 103 -9.32 13.01 -3.62
N LEU A 104 -9.10 12.28 -4.72
CA LEU A 104 -8.07 12.61 -5.69
C LEU A 104 -8.22 14.01 -6.26
N SER A 105 -9.45 14.40 -6.57
CA SER A 105 -9.75 15.73 -7.14
C SER A 105 -9.45 16.84 -6.15
N LEU A 106 -9.74 16.63 -4.85
CA LEU A 106 -9.33 17.55 -3.79
C LEU A 106 -7.81 17.69 -3.72
N PHE A 107 -7.06 16.58 -3.90
CA PHE A 107 -5.59 16.61 -3.97
C PHE A 107 -5.08 17.33 -5.22
N GLY A 108 -5.65 17.07 -6.38
CA GLY A 108 -5.31 17.72 -7.65
C GLY A 108 -5.49 19.24 -7.60
N LEU A 109 -6.62 19.68 -7.07
CA LEU A 109 -6.92 21.10 -6.87
C LEU A 109 -6.19 21.74 -5.67
N ARG A 110 -5.33 20.97 -4.98
CA ARG A 110 -4.55 21.40 -3.81
C ARG A 110 -5.41 21.99 -2.67
N LEU A 111 -6.62 21.49 -2.50
CA LEU A 111 -7.58 21.94 -1.49
C LEU A 111 -7.29 21.31 -0.11
N GLN A 112 -6.09 21.54 0.43
CA GLN A 112 -5.56 20.86 1.62
C GLN A 112 -6.49 20.91 2.84
N ARG A 113 -7.13 22.06 3.10
CA ARG A 113 -8.07 22.21 4.23
C ARG A 113 -9.29 21.29 4.08
N TRP A 114 -9.77 21.13 2.86
CA TRP A 114 -10.92 20.30 2.55
C TRP A 114 -10.57 18.81 2.56
N ILE A 115 -9.32 18.46 2.23
CA ILE A 115 -8.81 17.10 2.41
C ILE A 115 -8.79 16.72 3.90
N VAL A 116 -8.32 17.62 4.76
CA VAL A 116 -8.35 17.42 6.22
C VAL A 116 -9.79 17.25 6.69
N ALA A 117 -10.72 18.13 6.27
CA ALA A 117 -12.12 18.05 6.64
C ALA A 117 -12.76 16.72 6.17
N TYR A 118 -12.43 16.27 4.95
CA TYR A 118 -12.87 14.97 4.42
C TYR A 118 -12.40 13.81 5.30
N LEU A 119 -11.11 13.76 5.67
CA LEU A 119 -10.55 12.69 6.48
C LEU A 119 -11.09 12.71 7.92
N VAL A 120 -11.28 13.88 8.50
CA VAL A 120 -11.91 14.02 9.83
C VAL A 120 -13.37 13.55 9.79
N LEU A 121 -14.11 13.92 8.73
CA LEU A 121 -15.47 13.46 8.55
C LEU A 121 -15.54 11.94 8.35
N PHE A 122 -14.62 11.38 7.56
CA PHE A 122 -14.49 9.93 7.36
C PHE A 122 -14.32 9.20 8.70
N LEU A 123 -13.37 9.64 9.52
CA LEU A 123 -13.12 9.05 10.85
C LEU A 123 -14.32 9.27 11.79
N GLY A 124 -14.92 10.46 11.80
CA GLY A 124 -16.08 10.77 12.63
C GLY A 124 -17.28 9.88 12.30
N VAL A 125 -17.61 9.73 11.02
CA VAL A 125 -18.68 8.84 10.55
C VAL A 125 -18.35 7.38 10.91
N PHE A 126 -17.13 6.93 10.64
CA PHE A 126 -16.72 5.57 10.95
C PHE A 126 -16.89 5.23 12.43
N PHE A 127 -16.37 6.06 13.34
CA PHE A 127 -16.50 5.81 14.77
C PHE A 127 -17.95 5.93 15.27
N THR A 128 -18.73 6.85 14.71
CA THR A 128 -20.15 6.98 15.05
C THR A 128 -20.92 5.71 14.66
N LEU A 129 -20.72 5.19 13.45
CA LEU A 129 -21.38 3.97 12.99
C LEU A 129 -20.96 2.74 13.80
N LEU A 130 -19.66 2.64 14.13
CA LEU A 130 -19.17 1.58 15.01
C LEU A 130 -19.77 1.66 16.40
N PHE A 131 -19.90 2.86 16.97
CA PHE A 131 -20.52 3.05 18.28
C PHE A 131 -22.00 2.64 18.25
N ILE A 132 -22.75 3.07 17.23
CA ILE A 132 -24.17 2.70 17.03
C ILE A 132 -24.31 1.18 16.92
N SER A 133 -23.42 0.52 16.13
CA SER A 133 -23.41 -0.93 15.97
C SER A 133 -23.04 -1.66 17.27
N TYR A 134 -22.04 -1.15 18.01
CA TYR A 134 -21.58 -1.72 19.28
C TYR A 134 -22.68 -1.63 20.35
N GLN A 135 -23.39 -0.52 20.42
CA GLN A 135 -24.53 -0.34 21.34
C GLN A 135 -25.80 -1.09 20.89
N GLN A 136 -25.74 -1.83 19.79
CA GLN A 136 -26.87 -2.58 19.23
C GLN A 136 -28.11 -1.74 18.92
N ILE A 137 -27.93 -0.41 18.75
CA ILE A 137 -29.02 0.50 18.37
C ILE A 137 -29.55 0.14 16.98
N VAL A 138 -28.63 -0.17 16.06
CA VAL A 138 -28.92 -0.67 14.70
C VAL A 138 -27.92 -1.79 14.39
N SER A 139 -28.40 -2.91 13.86
CA SER A 139 -27.54 -4.00 13.38
C SER A 139 -26.93 -3.64 12.03
N LEU A 140 -25.72 -3.08 12.04
CA LEU A 140 -24.96 -2.75 10.84
C LEU A 140 -23.97 -3.87 10.52
N THR A 141 -23.92 -4.27 9.25
CA THR A 141 -22.87 -5.16 8.76
C THR A 141 -21.56 -4.38 8.50
N ILE A 142 -20.43 -5.07 8.37
CA ILE A 142 -19.16 -4.45 8.00
C ILE A 142 -19.31 -3.70 6.65
N VAL A 143 -20.06 -4.26 5.71
CA VAL A 143 -20.35 -3.66 4.40
C VAL A 143 -21.10 -2.34 4.55
N ASP A 144 -22.15 -2.31 5.37
CA ASP A 144 -22.96 -1.10 5.60
C ASP A 144 -22.12 0.03 6.21
N ILE A 145 -21.28 -0.30 7.20
CA ILE A 145 -20.37 0.65 7.83
C ILE A 145 -19.42 1.24 6.78
N LEU A 146 -18.82 0.41 5.94
CA LEU A 146 -17.88 0.89 4.92
C LEU A 146 -18.57 1.70 3.82
N ILE A 147 -19.78 1.32 3.40
CA ILE A 147 -20.55 2.09 2.42
C ILE A 147 -20.86 3.49 2.99
N LEU A 148 -21.43 3.57 4.18
CA LEU A 148 -21.81 4.86 4.78
C LEU A 148 -20.59 5.72 5.10
N THR A 149 -19.51 5.11 5.59
CA THR A 149 -18.24 5.81 5.90
C THR A 149 -17.61 6.44 4.67
N ASN A 150 -17.77 5.84 3.48
CA ASN A 150 -17.28 6.42 2.23
C ASN A 150 -18.29 7.37 1.59
N LEU A 151 -19.59 7.07 1.65
CA LEU A 151 -20.65 7.83 0.98
C LEU A 151 -20.80 9.25 1.55
N ILE A 152 -20.80 9.39 2.89
CA ILE A 152 -21.04 10.69 3.53
C ILE A 152 -19.89 11.68 3.25
N PRO A 153 -18.60 11.34 3.43
CA PRO A 153 -17.51 12.22 3.03
C PRO A 153 -17.45 12.47 1.53
N CYS A 154 -17.88 11.49 0.71
CA CYS A 154 -17.96 11.67 -0.73
C CYS A 154 -18.99 12.74 -1.11
N ALA A 155 -20.20 12.71 -0.53
CA ALA A 155 -21.21 13.73 -0.75
C ALA A 155 -20.70 15.13 -0.36
N PHE A 156 -20.00 15.23 0.78
CA PHE A 156 -19.31 16.46 1.19
C PHE A 156 -18.27 16.91 0.16
N ALA A 157 -17.40 16.00 -0.32
CA ALA A 157 -16.39 16.34 -1.31
C ALA A 157 -16.97 16.80 -2.64
N VAL A 158 -18.05 16.15 -3.12
CA VAL A 158 -18.79 16.55 -4.32
C VAL A 158 -19.31 17.98 -4.17
N ALA A 159 -19.94 18.31 -3.05
CA ALA A 159 -20.42 19.67 -2.78
C ALA A 159 -19.26 20.69 -2.83
N VAL A 160 -18.15 20.41 -2.15
CA VAL A 160 -16.96 21.28 -2.16
C VAL A 160 -16.41 21.47 -3.58
N LEU A 161 -16.27 20.39 -4.36
CA LEU A 161 -15.76 20.42 -5.72
C LEU A 161 -16.66 21.25 -6.65
N PHE A 162 -17.98 21.12 -6.51
CA PHE A 162 -18.94 21.91 -7.24
C PHE A 162 -18.80 23.41 -6.95
N PHE A 163 -18.66 23.81 -5.67
CA PHE A 163 -18.49 25.22 -5.29
C PHE A 163 -17.11 25.77 -5.61
N LYS A 164 -16.08 24.92 -5.75
CA LYS A 164 -14.68 25.34 -6.06
C LYS A 164 -14.36 25.33 -7.55
N GLY A 165 -15.35 25.07 -8.41
CA GLY A 165 -15.23 25.25 -9.86
C GLY A 165 -14.47 24.10 -10.53
N ALA A 166 -14.64 22.88 -10.08
CA ALA A 166 -14.25 21.70 -10.88
C ALA A 166 -14.96 21.81 -12.24
N LYS A 167 -14.20 21.89 -13.30
CA LYS A 167 -14.75 22.01 -14.65
C LYS A 167 -15.13 20.65 -15.19
N LEU A 168 -16.24 20.59 -15.88
CA LEU A 168 -16.65 19.43 -16.66
C LEU A 168 -16.09 19.63 -18.09
N PRO A 169 -15.04 18.90 -18.51
CA PRO A 169 -14.55 19.01 -19.88
C PRO A 169 -15.61 18.50 -20.83
N VAL A 170 -15.83 19.21 -21.92
CA VAL A 170 -16.80 18.83 -22.94
C VAL A 170 -16.07 18.20 -24.14
N GLY A 171 -16.48 16.98 -24.52
CA GLY A 171 -16.19 16.42 -25.82
C GLY A 171 -14.76 15.89 -26.06
N LYS A 172 -14.08 16.38 -27.09
CA LYS A 172 -12.80 15.85 -27.60
C LYS A 172 -11.65 15.84 -26.58
N GLN A 173 -11.56 16.83 -25.71
CA GLN A 173 -10.48 16.94 -24.71
C GLN A 173 -10.54 15.80 -23.70
N LEU A 174 -11.73 15.46 -23.19
CA LEU A 174 -11.91 14.35 -22.26
C LEU A 174 -11.48 13.03 -22.90
N LEU A 175 -11.95 12.79 -24.14
CA LEU A 175 -11.63 11.56 -24.87
C LEU A 175 -10.12 11.41 -25.09
N GLN A 176 -9.45 12.47 -25.50
CA GLN A 176 -7.98 12.47 -25.71
C GLN A 176 -7.22 12.22 -24.41
N THR A 177 -7.65 12.85 -23.31
CA THR A 177 -7.03 12.65 -21.98
C THR A 177 -7.23 11.22 -21.51
N CYS A 178 -8.44 10.68 -21.59
CA CYS A 178 -8.73 9.29 -21.24
C CYS A 178 -7.97 8.28 -22.09
N GLN A 179 -7.87 8.51 -23.41
CA GLN A 179 -7.10 7.68 -24.33
C GLN A 179 -5.61 7.71 -23.96
N GLY A 180 -5.05 8.87 -23.65
CA GLY A 180 -3.66 9.00 -23.19
C GLY A 180 -3.39 8.19 -21.90
N VAL A 181 -4.31 8.25 -20.92
CA VAL A 181 -4.20 7.47 -19.68
C VAL A 181 -4.31 5.98 -19.95
N LEU A 182 -5.28 5.55 -20.79
CA LEU A 182 -5.45 4.13 -21.15
C LEU A 182 -4.23 3.55 -21.85
N LEU A 183 -3.57 4.31 -22.72
CA LEU A 183 -2.33 3.88 -23.37
C LEU A 183 -1.15 3.73 -22.40
N LEU A 184 -1.11 4.52 -21.33
CA LEU A 184 -0.08 4.43 -20.30
C LEU A 184 -0.35 3.33 -19.27
N LEU A 185 -1.62 2.94 -19.09
CA LEU A 185 -2.07 2.02 -18.05
C LEU A 185 -1.31 0.66 -18.05
N PRO A 186 -1.12 -0.05 -19.17
CA PRO A 186 -0.38 -1.32 -19.18
C PRO A 186 1.05 -1.18 -18.67
N ARG A 187 1.73 -0.11 -19.06
CA ARG A 187 3.10 0.18 -18.62
C ARG A 187 3.16 0.42 -17.10
N MET A 188 2.17 1.07 -16.57
CA MET A 188 2.12 1.44 -15.17
C MET A 188 1.77 0.27 -14.28
N ILE A 189 0.76 -0.53 -14.67
CA ILE A 189 0.45 -1.79 -14.00
C ILE A 189 1.69 -2.68 -14.00
N SER A 190 2.40 -2.76 -15.14
CA SER A 190 3.61 -3.58 -15.26
C SER A 190 4.76 -3.11 -14.36
N ILE A 191 4.91 -1.79 -14.11
CA ILE A 191 5.95 -1.27 -13.22
C ILE A 191 5.64 -1.59 -11.75
N THR A 192 4.38 -1.57 -11.36
CA THR A 192 3.97 -1.76 -9.95
C THR A 192 3.39 -3.15 -9.67
N LEU A 193 3.54 -4.09 -10.63
CA LEU A 193 2.85 -5.38 -10.60
C LEU A 193 3.20 -6.20 -9.35
N VAL A 194 4.48 -6.35 -9.02
CA VAL A 194 4.90 -7.14 -7.85
C VAL A 194 4.36 -6.54 -6.56
N PHE A 195 4.47 -5.23 -6.39
CA PHE A 195 3.93 -4.56 -5.21
C PHE A 195 2.42 -4.79 -5.08
N ASN A 196 1.67 -4.58 -6.18
CA ASN A 196 0.22 -4.76 -6.18
C ASN A 196 -0.18 -6.24 -6.02
N LEU A 197 0.61 -7.16 -6.55
CA LEU A 197 0.41 -8.58 -6.33
C LEU A 197 0.40 -8.91 -4.84
N PHE A 198 1.45 -8.57 -4.13
CA PHE A 198 1.58 -8.92 -2.71
C PHE A 198 0.61 -8.18 -1.81
N THR A 199 0.22 -6.96 -2.16
CA THR A 199 -0.66 -6.15 -1.32
C THR A 199 -2.15 -6.38 -1.58
N ASN A 200 -2.54 -6.72 -2.81
CA ASN A 200 -3.95 -6.72 -3.24
C ASN A 200 -4.39 -8.02 -3.90
N ILE A 201 -3.55 -8.63 -4.77
CA ILE A 201 -3.92 -9.87 -5.47
C ILE A 201 -3.71 -11.09 -4.57
N LEU A 202 -2.71 -11.06 -3.70
CA LEU A 202 -2.40 -12.15 -2.80
C LEU A 202 -3.58 -12.53 -1.88
N PRO A 203 -4.33 -11.62 -1.25
CA PRO A 203 -5.52 -12.00 -0.49
C PRO A 203 -6.57 -12.75 -1.33
N PHE A 204 -6.68 -12.43 -2.63
CA PHE A 204 -7.58 -13.17 -3.55
C PHE A 204 -7.11 -14.61 -3.75
N ILE A 205 -5.81 -14.82 -4.00
CA ILE A 205 -5.24 -16.15 -4.15
C ILE A 205 -5.43 -16.94 -2.85
N LEU A 206 -5.08 -16.34 -1.72
CA LEU A 206 -5.16 -16.95 -0.40
C LEU A 206 -6.59 -17.20 0.08
N SER A 207 -7.58 -16.47 -0.43
CA SER A 207 -9.00 -16.70 -0.08
C SER A 207 -9.51 -18.09 -0.49
N LYS A 208 -8.81 -18.74 -1.44
CA LYS A 208 -9.13 -20.10 -1.91
C LYS A 208 -8.43 -21.21 -1.10
N SER A 209 -7.33 -20.91 -0.42
CA SER A 209 -6.49 -21.89 0.28
C SER A 209 -6.49 -21.75 1.80
N LEU A 210 -6.64 -20.52 2.32
CA LEU A 210 -6.59 -20.29 3.76
C LEU A 210 -7.97 -20.39 4.43
N PRO A 211 -8.02 -20.89 5.69
CA PRO A 211 -9.18 -20.71 6.55
C PRO A 211 -9.56 -19.24 6.69
N VAL A 212 -10.85 -18.98 6.85
CA VAL A 212 -11.39 -17.60 6.88
C VAL A 212 -10.73 -16.75 7.98
N ARG A 213 -10.52 -17.30 9.17
CA ARG A 213 -9.85 -16.63 10.28
C ARG A 213 -8.41 -16.24 9.94
N ASP A 214 -7.66 -17.15 9.30
CA ASP A 214 -6.27 -16.92 8.93
C ASP A 214 -6.15 -15.90 7.80
N LEU A 215 -7.10 -15.87 6.87
CA LEU A 215 -7.21 -14.83 5.85
C LEU A 215 -7.44 -13.46 6.48
N GLY A 216 -8.33 -13.37 7.47
CA GLY A 216 -8.56 -12.14 8.24
C GLY A 216 -7.31 -11.68 8.94
N LEU A 217 -6.61 -12.57 9.64
CA LEU A 217 -5.35 -12.27 10.33
C LEU A 217 -4.25 -11.85 9.36
N PHE A 218 -4.09 -12.57 8.25
CA PHE A 218 -3.13 -12.21 7.21
C PHE A 218 -3.38 -10.80 6.68
N ARG A 219 -4.64 -10.43 6.41
CA ARG A 219 -5.00 -9.09 5.94
C ARG A 219 -4.64 -8.01 6.95
N VAL A 220 -4.90 -8.24 8.24
CA VAL A 220 -4.50 -7.33 9.31
C VAL A 220 -2.98 -7.14 9.32
N ILE A 221 -2.21 -8.23 9.27
CA ILE A 221 -0.75 -8.20 9.28
C ILE A 221 -0.21 -7.43 8.09
N VAL A 222 -0.71 -7.69 6.87
CA VAL A 222 -0.30 -6.95 5.67
C VAL A 222 -0.65 -5.46 5.79
N SER A 223 -1.80 -5.13 6.40
CA SER A 223 -2.18 -3.73 6.66
C SER A 223 -1.26 -3.04 7.66
N ILE A 224 -0.75 -3.75 8.69
CA ILE A 224 0.29 -3.24 9.60
C ILE A 224 1.55 -2.87 8.81
N ILE A 225 2.02 -3.79 7.97
CA ILE A 225 3.21 -3.59 7.14
C ILE A 225 3.04 -2.39 6.22
N GLN A 226 1.91 -2.28 5.52
CA GLN A 226 1.62 -1.14 4.64
C GLN A 226 1.55 0.18 5.41
N SER A 227 0.90 0.17 6.57
CA SER A 227 0.80 1.36 7.42
C SER A 227 2.16 1.78 7.98
N ALA A 228 2.98 0.82 8.39
CA ALA A 228 4.34 1.08 8.86
C ALA A 228 5.21 1.71 7.76
N THR A 229 5.06 1.28 6.49
CA THR A 229 5.77 1.94 5.38
C THR A 229 5.33 3.38 5.16
N SER A 230 4.08 3.71 5.47
CA SER A 230 3.55 5.08 5.38
C SER A 230 4.05 5.99 6.51
N LEU A 231 4.51 5.42 7.62
CA LEU A 231 5.13 6.17 8.73
C LEU A 231 6.52 6.70 8.39
N PHE A 232 7.15 6.21 7.32
CA PHE A 232 8.45 6.72 6.93
C PHE A 232 8.36 8.22 6.63
N PRO A 233 9.23 9.06 7.22
CA PRO A 233 9.12 10.51 7.15
C PRO A 233 9.28 11.07 5.75
N ILE A 234 9.85 10.28 4.83
CA ILE A 234 10.03 10.66 3.44
C ILE A 234 8.99 9.91 2.60
N ASN A 235 8.04 10.64 2.03
CA ASN A 235 7.07 10.06 1.14
C ASN A 235 7.75 9.48 -0.11
N VAL A 236 7.38 8.25 -0.51
CA VAL A 236 7.91 7.58 -1.71
C VAL A 236 7.81 8.45 -2.97
N ARG A 237 6.78 9.29 -3.06
CA ARG A 237 6.61 10.24 -4.15
C ARG A 237 7.65 11.36 -4.12
N ALA A 238 7.95 11.90 -2.93
CA ALA A 238 9.02 12.89 -2.75
C ALA A 238 10.39 12.29 -3.10
N VAL A 239 10.61 11.02 -2.74
CA VAL A 239 11.79 10.23 -3.15
C VAL A 239 11.92 10.17 -4.68
N PHE A 240 10.82 9.87 -5.38
CA PHE A 240 10.84 9.80 -6.84
C PHE A 240 11.15 11.16 -7.47
N VAL A 241 10.51 12.22 -6.98
CA VAL A 241 10.78 13.60 -7.45
C VAL A 241 12.24 13.97 -7.22
N ALA A 242 12.81 13.66 -6.06
CA ALA A 242 14.21 13.91 -5.76
C ALA A 242 15.14 13.19 -6.75
N PHE A 243 14.85 11.94 -7.10
CA PHE A 243 15.62 11.19 -8.09
C PHE A 243 15.52 11.76 -9.50
N VAL A 244 14.38 12.31 -9.88
CA VAL A 244 14.18 12.93 -11.22
C VAL A 244 14.89 14.29 -11.31
N SER A 245 14.78 15.11 -10.27
CA SER A 245 15.31 16.49 -10.26
C SER A 245 16.75 16.60 -9.79
N GLY A 246 17.30 15.59 -9.10
CA GLY A 246 18.60 15.63 -8.45
C GLY A 246 19.77 15.27 -9.38
N GLY A 247 20.86 16.07 -9.33
CA GLY A 247 22.11 15.78 -10.06
C GLY A 247 22.93 14.60 -9.46
N GLN A 248 22.67 14.20 -8.20
CA GLN A 248 23.43 13.18 -7.47
C GLN A 248 22.56 11.96 -7.10
N ARG A 249 21.87 11.39 -8.07
CA ARG A 249 20.89 10.30 -7.87
C ARG A 249 21.42 9.12 -7.06
N GLN A 250 22.66 8.69 -7.33
CA GLN A 250 23.29 7.56 -6.63
C GLN A 250 23.53 7.86 -5.15
N ALA A 251 24.05 9.05 -4.83
CA ALA A 251 24.27 9.46 -3.46
C ALA A 251 22.93 9.55 -2.69
N GLN A 252 21.90 10.16 -3.30
CA GLN A 252 20.57 10.24 -2.73
C GLN A 252 19.96 8.85 -2.52
N TYR A 253 20.08 7.95 -3.50
CA TYR A 253 19.58 6.57 -3.39
C TYR A 253 20.22 5.86 -2.19
N ARG A 254 21.56 5.93 -2.04
CA ARG A 254 22.26 5.33 -0.91
C ARG A 254 21.82 5.90 0.42
N ILE A 255 21.72 7.23 0.54
CA ILE A 255 21.32 7.92 1.77
C ILE A 255 19.88 7.52 2.15
N ILE A 256 18.93 7.61 1.22
CA ILE A 256 17.53 7.28 1.47
C ILE A 256 17.38 5.80 1.88
N THR A 257 18.07 4.90 1.20
CA THR A 257 18.06 3.46 1.52
C THR A 257 18.64 3.21 2.92
N SER A 258 19.77 3.84 3.26
CA SER A 258 20.39 3.69 4.58
C SER A 258 19.48 4.18 5.71
N ILE A 259 18.88 5.34 5.53
CA ILE A 259 17.92 5.90 6.50
C ILE A 259 16.69 5.01 6.63
N ALA A 260 16.17 4.50 5.51
CA ALA A 260 15.01 3.63 5.52
C ALA A 260 15.29 2.33 6.28
N ILE A 261 16.42 1.67 6.02
CA ILE A 261 16.82 0.44 6.71
C ILE A 261 16.93 0.70 8.21
N PHE A 262 17.63 1.78 8.60
CA PHE A 262 17.78 2.14 10.01
C PHE A 262 16.44 2.43 10.69
N TYR A 263 15.59 3.23 10.03
CA TYR A 263 14.28 3.61 10.54
C TYR A 263 13.36 2.39 10.72
N PHE A 264 13.27 1.51 9.72
CA PHE A 264 12.41 0.33 9.82
C PHE A 264 12.96 -0.72 10.77
N ALA A 265 14.28 -0.80 10.95
CA ALA A 265 14.87 -1.60 12.02
C ALA A 265 14.45 -1.07 13.40
N LEU A 266 14.47 0.25 13.59
CA LEU A 266 14.01 0.88 14.83
C LEU A 266 12.51 0.67 15.08
N VAL A 267 11.68 0.83 14.06
CA VAL A 267 10.23 0.54 14.13
C VAL A 267 9.99 -0.93 14.49
N GLY A 268 10.73 -1.85 13.88
CA GLY A 268 10.68 -3.27 14.22
C GLY A 268 11.04 -3.56 15.67
N LEU A 269 12.15 -3.00 16.16
CA LEU A 269 12.56 -3.14 17.56
C LEU A 269 11.51 -2.57 18.53
N SER A 270 10.93 -1.41 18.20
CA SER A 270 9.86 -0.82 19.01
C SER A 270 8.61 -1.70 19.04
N GLY A 271 8.27 -2.32 17.91
CA GLY A 271 7.17 -3.29 17.82
C GLY A 271 7.42 -4.51 18.69
N TYR A 272 8.63 -5.08 18.65
CA TYR A 272 8.97 -6.24 19.50
C TYR A 272 9.06 -5.89 20.99
N ALA A 273 9.50 -4.69 21.34
CA ALA A 273 9.42 -4.20 22.72
C ALA A 273 7.97 -4.10 23.20
N ALA A 274 7.05 -3.65 22.31
CA ALA A 274 5.62 -3.64 22.63
C ALA A 274 5.05 -5.05 22.80
N VAL A 275 5.48 -6.05 22.03
CA VAL A 275 5.08 -7.46 22.21
C VAL A 275 5.56 -8.01 23.55
N TRP A 276 6.74 -7.60 24.01
CA TRP A 276 7.22 -8.01 25.31
C TRP A 276 6.29 -7.55 26.45
N LEU A 277 5.69 -6.37 26.29
CA LEU A 277 4.68 -5.85 27.22
C LEU A 277 3.29 -6.47 26.99
N PHE A 278 2.97 -6.83 25.76
CA PHE A 278 1.66 -7.32 25.33
C PHE A 278 1.80 -8.59 24.47
N PRO A 279 2.12 -9.77 25.06
CA PRO A 279 2.43 -11.00 24.33
C PRO A 279 1.31 -11.50 23.41
N GLN A 280 0.05 -11.18 23.71
CA GLN A 280 -1.12 -11.56 22.90
C GLN A 280 -1.07 -11.00 21.45
N TYR A 281 -0.26 -9.98 21.19
CA TYR A 281 -0.12 -9.37 19.88
C TYR A 281 1.07 -9.91 19.07
N SER A 282 1.80 -10.92 19.55
CA SER A 282 2.98 -11.47 18.91
C SER A 282 2.72 -11.89 17.46
N ASN A 283 1.61 -12.57 17.20
CA ASN A 283 1.25 -13.07 15.87
C ASN A 283 1.04 -11.97 14.82
N TYR A 284 0.71 -10.75 15.26
CA TYR A 284 0.52 -9.61 14.34
C TYR A 284 1.85 -9.00 13.87
N LEU A 285 2.93 -9.22 14.58
CA LEU A 285 4.21 -8.58 14.34
C LEU A 285 5.28 -9.50 13.75
N VAL A 286 4.94 -10.77 13.48
CA VAL A 286 5.85 -11.77 12.90
C VAL A 286 6.47 -11.30 11.58
N MET A 287 5.73 -10.54 10.77
CA MET A 287 6.18 -10.08 9.46
C MET A 287 6.96 -8.75 9.48
N LEU A 288 7.21 -8.13 10.63
CA LEU A 288 8.01 -6.90 10.70
C LEU A 288 9.39 -6.99 10.04
N PRO A 289 10.10 -8.16 10.03
CA PRO A 289 11.36 -8.32 9.30
C PRO A 289 11.26 -8.06 7.79
N CYS A 290 10.06 -8.09 7.20
CA CYS A 290 9.87 -7.73 5.79
C CYS A 290 9.97 -6.22 5.52
N LEU A 291 9.71 -5.36 6.50
CA LEU A 291 9.62 -3.91 6.29
C LEU A 291 10.85 -3.31 5.60
N PRO A 292 12.09 -3.57 6.06
CA PRO A 292 13.28 -3.01 5.43
C PRO A 292 13.45 -3.46 3.98
N VAL A 293 13.18 -4.75 3.69
CA VAL A 293 13.29 -5.32 2.34
C VAL A 293 12.23 -4.76 1.41
N LEU A 294 10.99 -4.72 1.88
CA LEU A 294 9.86 -4.19 1.11
C LEU A 294 10.11 -2.72 0.72
N TYR A 295 10.46 -1.88 1.69
CA TYR A 295 10.69 -0.47 1.41
C TYR A 295 11.92 -0.26 0.54
N TRP A 296 12.99 -1.02 0.76
CA TRP A 296 14.18 -0.98 -0.09
C TRP A 296 13.86 -1.36 -1.53
N ALA A 297 13.04 -2.40 -1.77
CA ALA A 297 12.60 -2.78 -3.09
C ALA A 297 11.84 -1.63 -3.79
N VAL A 298 10.91 -0.97 -3.07
CA VAL A 298 10.15 0.18 -3.59
C VAL A 298 11.07 1.35 -3.94
N VAL A 299 12.00 1.71 -3.06
CA VAL A 299 12.98 2.80 -3.32
C VAL A 299 13.86 2.47 -4.52
N THR A 300 14.32 1.22 -4.63
CA THR A 300 15.12 0.74 -5.77
C THR A 300 14.33 0.84 -7.07
N GLU A 301 13.09 0.39 -7.09
CA GLU A 301 12.20 0.50 -8.23
C GLU A 301 12.07 1.96 -8.69
N ARG A 302 11.79 2.88 -7.77
CA ARG A 302 11.66 4.33 -8.08
C ARG A 302 12.96 4.93 -8.60
N TYR A 303 14.09 4.55 -8.02
CA TYR A 303 15.42 4.97 -8.50
C TYR A 303 15.68 4.50 -9.93
N LEU A 304 15.39 3.24 -10.24
CA LEU A 304 15.61 2.66 -11.56
C LEU A 304 14.69 3.28 -12.62
N VAL A 305 13.42 3.52 -12.28
CA VAL A 305 12.47 4.20 -13.17
C VAL A 305 12.93 5.63 -13.45
N ALA A 306 13.36 6.38 -12.42
CA ALA A 306 13.90 7.74 -12.57
C ALA A 306 15.22 7.76 -13.38
N SER A 307 15.99 6.68 -13.35
CA SER A 307 17.22 6.50 -14.13
C SER A 307 16.99 6.03 -15.57
N GLY A 308 15.73 5.93 -16.03
CA GLY A 308 15.39 5.50 -17.38
C GLY A 308 15.40 3.97 -17.60
N LEU A 309 15.67 3.19 -16.56
CA LEU A 309 15.74 1.72 -16.61
C LEU A 309 14.38 1.02 -16.43
N HIS A 310 13.28 1.73 -16.75
CA HIS A 310 11.90 1.24 -16.56
C HIS A 310 11.64 -0.11 -17.26
N ARG A 311 12.26 -0.38 -18.44
CA ARG A 311 12.11 -1.67 -19.13
C ARG A 311 12.62 -2.84 -18.29
N LYS A 312 13.75 -2.67 -17.59
CA LYS A 312 14.32 -3.70 -16.72
C LYS A 312 13.43 -3.94 -15.50
N VAL A 313 12.82 -2.88 -14.94
CA VAL A 313 11.85 -2.99 -13.85
C VAL A 313 10.62 -3.77 -14.32
N ILE A 314 10.09 -3.47 -15.51
CA ILE A 314 8.97 -4.23 -16.11
C ILE A 314 9.33 -5.71 -16.24
N VAL A 315 10.51 -6.03 -16.77
CA VAL A 315 10.97 -7.43 -16.92
C VAL A 315 11.06 -8.11 -15.55
N ALA A 316 11.63 -7.43 -14.55
CA ALA A 316 11.69 -7.96 -13.18
C ALA A 316 10.29 -8.28 -12.63
N ASN A 317 9.34 -7.37 -12.82
CA ASN A 317 7.95 -7.57 -12.41
C ASN A 317 7.28 -8.73 -13.14
N LEU A 318 7.45 -8.83 -14.46
CA LEU A 318 6.86 -9.89 -15.28
C LEU A 318 7.48 -11.28 -15.03
N VAL A 319 8.68 -11.35 -14.48
CA VAL A 319 9.31 -12.61 -14.07
C VAL A 319 8.89 -12.99 -12.66
N ILE A 320 9.01 -12.07 -11.71
CA ILE A 320 8.79 -12.36 -10.28
C ILE A 320 7.30 -12.56 -9.98
N ALA A 321 6.40 -11.78 -10.58
CA ALA A 321 4.98 -11.89 -10.26
C ALA A 321 4.38 -13.26 -10.62
N PRO A 322 4.57 -13.83 -11.84
CA PRO A 322 4.07 -15.18 -12.14
C PRO A 322 4.70 -16.26 -11.29
N LEU A 323 6.02 -16.19 -11.04
CA LEU A 323 6.69 -17.13 -10.17
C LEU A 323 6.13 -17.10 -8.74
N ALA A 324 5.91 -15.91 -8.18
CA ALA A 324 5.32 -15.76 -6.87
C ALA A 324 3.88 -16.30 -6.82
N ILE A 325 3.04 -15.96 -7.82
CA ILE A 325 1.65 -16.48 -7.92
C ILE A 325 1.66 -17.99 -7.96
N THR A 326 2.45 -18.59 -8.86
CA THR A 326 2.51 -20.04 -9.02
C THR A 326 2.99 -20.73 -7.74
N SER A 327 4.05 -20.18 -7.11
CA SER A 327 4.56 -20.71 -5.85
C SER A 327 3.53 -20.65 -4.73
N MET A 328 2.77 -19.56 -4.65
CA MET A 328 1.74 -19.40 -3.63
C MET A 328 0.58 -20.37 -3.84
N ILE A 329 0.12 -20.56 -5.07
CA ILE A 329 -0.96 -21.53 -5.39
C ILE A 329 -0.53 -22.95 -5.06
N LEU A 330 0.72 -23.30 -5.33
CA LEU A 330 1.22 -24.68 -5.16
C LEU A 330 1.58 -25.00 -3.70
N PHE A 331 2.14 -24.06 -2.96
CA PHE A 331 2.81 -24.36 -1.70
C PHE A 331 2.15 -23.73 -0.47
N VAL A 332 1.31 -22.71 -0.61
CA VAL A 332 0.69 -22.05 0.56
C VAL A 332 -0.58 -22.78 0.98
N LYS A 333 -0.53 -23.40 2.17
CA LYS A 333 -1.65 -24.12 2.80
C LYS A 333 -2.06 -23.54 4.15
N ASP A 334 -1.17 -22.77 4.78
CA ASP A 334 -1.37 -22.17 6.10
C ASP A 334 -0.85 -20.75 6.16
N LEU A 335 -1.17 -20.04 7.26
CA LEU A 335 -0.80 -18.66 7.51
C LEU A 335 0.72 -18.46 7.53
N ASN A 336 1.48 -19.36 8.14
CA ASN A 336 2.92 -19.23 8.29
C ASN A 336 3.61 -19.31 6.93
N GLN A 337 3.16 -20.24 6.07
CA GLN A 337 3.62 -20.31 4.69
C GLN A 337 3.27 -19.07 3.90
N ALA A 338 2.06 -18.51 4.07
CA ALA A 338 1.67 -17.26 3.41
C ALA A 338 2.60 -16.10 3.79
N GLN A 339 2.93 -15.96 5.07
CA GLN A 339 3.86 -14.95 5.57
C GLN A 339 5.28 -15.15 5.02
N LEU A 340 5.76 -16.39 5.01
CA LEU A 340 7.07 -16.74 4.48
C LEU A 340 7.17 -16.45 2.97
N PHE A 341 6.17 -16.87 2.18
CA PHE A 341 6.16 -16.61 0.74
C PHE A 341 6.02 -15.12 0.40
N TYR A 342 5.33 -14.35 1.24
CA TYR A 342 5.31 -12.89 1.12
C TYR A 342 6.73 -12.32 1.24
N ALA A 343 7.50 -12.72 2.26
CA ALA A 343 8.86 -12.28 2.47
C ALA A 343 9.80 -12.74 1.36
N ILE A 344 9.73 -14.01 0.95
CA ILE A 344 10.53 -14.57 -0.16
C ILE A 344 10.26 -13.77 -1.44
N GLY A 345 9.02 -13.43 -1.74
CA GLY A 345 8.65 -12.70 -2.93
C GLY A 345 9.30 -11.30 -3.01
N PHE A 346 9.22 -10.51 -1.94
CA PHE A 346 9.89 -9.21 -1.89
C PHE A 346 11.41 -9.31 -1.88
N SER A 347 11.97 -10.32 -1.21
CA SER A 347 13.40 -10.60 -1.20
C SER A 347 13.90 -10.97 -2.60
N ALA A 348 13.21 -11.85 -3.30
CA ALA A 348 13.52 -12.22 -4.67
C ALA A 348 13.41 -11.03 -5.63
N TYR A 349 12.39 -10.19 -5.45
CA TYR A 349 12.22 -8.98 -6.24
C TYR A 349 13.38 -8.00 -6.03
N LEU A 350 13.74 -7.72 -4.78
CA LEU A 350 14.87 -6.85 -4.45
C LEU A 350 16.18 -7.37 -5.06
N LEU A 351 16.46 -8.68 -4.92
CA LEU A 351 17.64 -9.31 -5.49
C LEU A 351 17.65 -9.23 -7.01
N PHE A 352 16.53 -9.52 -7.67
CA PHE A 352 16.45 -9.46 -9.13
C PHE A 352 16.71 -8.05 -9.66
N LEU A 353 16.16 -7.02 -9.01
CA LEU A 353 16.42 -5.62 -9.36
C LEU A 353 17.91 -5.28 -9.24
N HIS A 354 18.59 -5.73 -8.18
CA HIS A 354 20.01 -5.45 -7.97
C HIS A 354 20.93 -6.23 -8.92
N ILE A 355 20.62 -7.47 -9.22
CA ILE A 355 21.38 -8.28 -10.18
C ILE A 355 21.25 -7.71 -11.59
N SER A 356 19.99 -7.38 -11.99
CA SER A 356 19.70 -6.94 -13.35
C SER A 356 20.12 -5.50 -13.66
N CYS A 357 20.09 -4.63 -12.65
CA CYS A 357 20.25 -3.18 -12.84
C CYS A 357 21.53 -2.64 -12.19
N ARG A 358 22.15 -3.39 -11.28
CA ARG A 358 23.39 -3.03 -10.55
C ARG A 358 23.33 -1.61 -10.00
N PRO A 359 22.33 -1.25 -9.18
CA PRO A 359 22.36 0.01 -8.48
C PRO A 359 23.60 0.05 -7.56
N ASP A 360 24.07 1.26 -7.25
CA ASP A 360 25.38 1.52 -6.61
C ASP A 360 25.44 1.14 -5.11
N ILE A 361 24.86 0.01 -4.76
CA ILE A 361 25.00 -0.60 -3.43
C ILE A 361 25.65 -1.97 -3.59
N ARG A 362 26.58 -2.28 -2.70
CA ARG A 362 27.33 -3.55 -2.74
C ARG A 362 26.36 -4.74 -2.69
N LEU A 363 26.35 -5.53 -3.75
CA LEU A 363 25.50 -6.70 -3.90
C LEU A 363 25.52 -7.65 -2.69
N PRO A 364 26.67 -7.93 -2.03
CA PRO A 364 26.69 -8.75 -0.83
C PRO A 364 25.79 -8.24 0.29
N VAL A 365 25.70 -6.93 0.52
CA VAL A 365 24.84 -6.34 1.56
C VAL A 365 23.37 -6.60 1.24
N VAL A 366 22.97 -6.40 -0.01
CA VAL A 366 21.61 -6.67 -0.49
C VAL A 366 21.26 -8.14 -0.32
N PHE A 367 22.19 -9.00 -0.70
CA PHE A 367 22.01 -10.45 -0.61
C PHE A 367 21.78 -10.90 0.83
N TRP A 368 22.60 -10.44 1.78
CA TRP A 368 22.41 -10.75 3.19
C TRP A 368 21.05 -10.28 3.72
N VAL A 369 20.69 -9.03 3.47
CA VAL A 369 19.40 -8.48 3.96
C VAL A 369 18.22 -9.22 3.35
N ALA A 370 18.26 -9.52 2.05
CA ALA A 370 17.19 -10.22 1.35
C ALA A 370 17.03 -11.67 1.79
N LEU A 371 18.14 -12.39 2.07
CA LEU A 371 18.09 -13.79 2.54
C LEU A 371 17.70 -13.89 4.01
N LEU A 372 18.22 -13.00 4.86
CA LEU A 372 17.94 -13.07 6.28
C LEU A 372 16.50 -12.68 6.62
N SER A 373 15.81 -11.87 5.82
CA SER A 373 14.43 -11.49 6.11
C SER A 373 13.46 -12.68 6.16
N PRO A 374 13.32 -13.52 5.13
CA PRO A 374 12.43 -14.69 5.20
C PRO A 374 12.90 -15.74 6.21
N LEU A 375 14.23 -15.94 6.35
CA LEU A 375 14.77 -16.81 7.38
C LEU A 375 14.40 -16.33 8.78
N THR A 376 14.48 -15.03 9.02
CA THR A 376 14.10 -14.44 10.31
C THR A 376 12.62 -14.65 10.61
N ILE A 377 11.74 -14.49 9.62
CA ILE A 377 10.31 -14.75 9.81
C ILE A 377 10.08 -16.19 10.22
N PHE A 378 10.72 -17.14 9.54
CA PHE A 378 10.66 -18.55 9.91
C PHE A 378 11.14 -18.79 11.35
N LEU A 379 12.27 -18.22 11.73
CA LEU A 379 12.84 -18.34 13.07
C LEU A 379 12.04 -17.58 14.14
N THR A 380 11.35 -16.51 13.78
CA THR A 380 10.52 -15.72 14.71
C THR A 380 9.33 -16.54 15.23
N HIS A 381 8.83 -17.51 14.46
CA HIS A 381 7.85 -18.47 14.95
C HIS A 381 8.39 -19.36 16.09
N ILE A 382 9.71 -19.53 16.18
CA ILE A 382 10.37 -20.28 17.24
C ILE A 382 10.70 -19.35 18.41
N SER A 383 11.28 -18.19 18.12
CA SER A 383 11.65 -17.19 19.15
C SER A 383 11.78 -15.78 18.56
N LEU A 384 11.18 -14.81 19.24
CA LEU A 384 11.28 -13.39 18.90
C LEU A 384 12.73 -12.84 18.96
N VAL A 385 13.64 -13.52 19.66
CA VAL A 385 15.05 -13.14 19.74
C VAL A 385 15.69 -13.02 18.37
N TRP A 386 15.34 -13.91 17.43
CA TRP A 386 15.87 -13.87 16.07
C TRP A 386 15.47 -12.61 15.31
N ALA A 387 14.24 -12.15 15.49
CA ALA A 387 13.77 -10.91 14.88
C ALA A 387 14.52 -9.70 15.47
N VAL A 388 14.73 -9.66 16.78
CA VAL A 388 15.52 -8.59 17.43
C VAL A 388 16.95 -8.59 16.93
N LEU A 389 17.62 -9.75 16.86
CA LEU A 389 19.00 -9.86 16.34
C LEU A 389 19.10 -9.40 14.88
N TYR A 390 18.11 -9.75 14.05
CA TYR A 390 18.06 -9.29 12.66
C TYR A 390 17.91 -7.77 12.58
N MET A 391 17.00 -7.17 13.35
CA MET A 391 16.81 -5.71 13.35
C MET A 391 18.07 -4.98 13.84
N CYS A 392 18.74 -5.49 14.87
CA CYS A 392 20.03 -4.95 15.33
C CYS A 392 21.12 -5.05 14.24
N SER A 393 21.19 -6.18 13.52
CA SER A 393 22.14 -6.34 12.40
C SER A 393 21.89 -5.35 11.27
N LEU A 394 20.61 -5.04 10.96
CA LEU A 394 20.25 -4.03 9.97
C LEU A 394 20.70 -2.62 10.36
N MET A 395 20.59 -2.26 11.64
CA MET A 395 21.10 -0.96 12.12
C MET A 395 22.63 -0.87 11.93
N ILE A 396 23.36 -1.95 12.25
CA ILE A 396 24.81 -2.02 12.04
C ILE A 396 25.15 -1.91 10.54
N ILE A 397 24.40 -2.59 9.68
CA ILE A 397 24.55 -2.50 8.21
C ILE A 397 24.31 -1.08 7.71
N ALA A 398 23.26 -0.41 8.19
CA ALA A 398 22.93 0.96 7.76
C ALA A 398 24.07 1.94 8.13
N VAL A 399 24.60 1.84 9.33
CA VAL A 399 25.66 2.74 9.81
C VAL A 399 27.04 2.35 9.22
N GLY A 400 27.38 1.07 9.23
CA GLY A 400 28.69 0.59 8.83
C GLY A 400 28.85 0.41 7.31
N ALA A 401 28.07 -0.51 6.71
CA ALA A 401 28.22 -0.87 5.31
C ALA A 401 27.67 0.19 4.34
N LEU A 402 26.59 0.84 4.69
CA LEU A 402 25.97 1.90 3.89
C LEU A 402 26.46 3.30 4.28
N GLN A 403 27.31 3.41 5.31
CA GLN A 403 27.98 4.63 5.73
C GLN A 403 26.99 5.80 6.04
N LEU A 404 25.90 5.51 6.75
CA LEU A 404 24.97 6.54 7.20
C LEU A 404 25.68 7.50 8.17
N ARG A 405 25.77 8.78 7.82
CA ARG A 405 26.38 9.81 8.66
C ARG A 405 25.30 10.74 9.23
N PRO A 406 25.49 11.27 10.45
CA PRO A 406 24.54 12.25 11.01
C PRO A 406 24.35 13.50 10.13
N ALA A 407 25.38 13.87 9.34
CA ALA A 407 25.29 14.96 8.37
C ALA A 407 24.30 14.65 7.23
N ASP A 408 24.15 13.39 6.83
CA ASP A 408 23.26 12.97 5.75
C ASP A 408 21.79 13.19 6.14
N LEU A 409 21.46 13.12 7.44
CA LEU A 409 20.11 13.42 7.94
C LEU A 409 19.73 14.91 7.79
N ARG A 410 20.73 15.81 7.74
CA ARG A 410 20.48 17.24 7.55
C ARG A 410 20.25 17.62 6.07
N THR A 411 20.71 16.77 5.15
CA THR A 411 20.52 17.01 3.70
C THR A 411 19.11 16.62 3.23
N LEU A 412 18.35 15.92 4.05
CA LEU A 412 16.95 15.54 3.78
C LEU A 412 15.96 16.66 4.12
N ARG A 413 16.28 17.90 3.84
CA ARG A 413 15.28 18.97 3.83
C ARG A 413 14.43 18.82 2.57
N PHE A 414 13.33 18.06 2.70
CA PHE A 414 12.28 17.95 1.68
C PHE A 414 11.13 18.90 1.97
#